data_a374e6457ae12931cb84938318dea547
#
_entry.id   a374e6457ae12931cb84938318dea547
#
_cell.length_a   1.000
_cell.length_b   1.000
_cell.length_c   1.000
_cell.angle_alpha   90.00
_cell.angle_beta   90.00
_cell.angle_gamma   90.00
#
_symmetry.space_group_name_H-M   'P 1'
#
loop_
_entity.id
_entity.type
_entity.pdbx_description
1 polymer ?
#
loop_
_entity_poly.entity_id
_entity_poly.type
_entity_poly.pdbx_seq_one_letter_code
_entity_poly.pdbx_strand_id
1 'polypeptide(L)'
;MNERLMGHLRGFENRYPYKLEDKFARIVERIAELWDNAQIDSYFAELLIDQRGNRVGFPPEIAREIFLLSIAHDEIRNKRREETDVWAEEREAAQRAIDELKMKFLPSHMLKAAESSDPSRIALFIKAGMAVDVRDEREWTPLMVAAFNGNEAVARLLITHGANVQARDVGGYTPLHWAALKGFESVIRLLISKGIERNSRSNFGWTALMQAATKGHISIVGALLDAGDDPKMATEDGWTALHKAVANHHIETVELLLSAGASALARHQDGSTPLSLAQAGRDQELINKLRDGIKTRMSQSLSTS
;
A
#
# COMPACT_ATOMS: atom_id res chain seq x y z
N MET A 1 -8.77 -33.75 -23.12
CA MET A 1 -8.87 -34.30 -21.75
C MET A 1 -7.59 -35.07 -21.47
N ASN A 2 -6.87 -34.75 -20.40
CA ASN A 2 -5.51 -35.30 -20.15
C ASN A 2 -5.60 -36.77 -19.77
N GLU A 3 -4.77 -37.65 -20.39
CA GLU A 3 -4.71 -39.10 -20.10
C GLU A 3 -4.53 -39.44 -18.62
N ARG A 4 -3.87 -38.56 -17.87
CA ARG A 4 -3.65 -38.66 -16.41
C ARG A 4 -4.94 -38.51 -15.61
N LEU A 5 -5.82 -37.56 -15.99
CA LEU A 5 -7.15 -37.40 -15.41
C LEU A 5 -8.01 -38.60 -15.69
N MET A 6 -7.99 -39.11 -16.95
CA MET A 6 -8.71 -40.31 -17.33
C MET A 6 -8.18 -41.55 -16.62
N GLY A 7 -6.87 -41.60 -16.32
CA GLY A 7 -6.27 -42.68 -15.51
C GLY A 7 -6.78 -42.66 -14.06
N HIS A 8 -6.89 -41.48 -13.45
CA HIS A 8 -7.46 -41.30 -12.10
C HIS A 8 -8.95 -41.63 -12.06
N LEU A 9 -9.73 -41.18 -13.04
CA LEU A 9 -11.17 -41.48 -13.14
C LEU A 9 -11.43 -42.98 -13.34
N ARG A 10 -10.67 -43.65 -14.24
CA ARG A 10 -10.77 -45.11 -14.42
C ARG A 10 -10.32 -45.89 -13.16
N GLY A 11 -9.30 -45.44 -12.48
CA GLY A 11 -8.87 -46.02 -11.21
C GLY A 11 -9.91 -45.85 -10.10
N PHE A 12 -10.75 -44.81 -10.19
CA PHE A 12 -11.86 -44.54 -9.29
C PHE A 12 -13.02 -45.50 -9.53
N GLU A 13 -13.47 -45.68 -10.78
CA GLU A 13 -14.52 -46.67 -11.16
C GLU A 13 -14.16 -48.09 -10.76
N ASN A 14 -12.89 -48.50 -10.85
CA ASN A 14 -12.41 -49.82 -10.47
C ASN A 14 -12.32 -50.01 -8.94
N ARG A 15 -12.13 -48.96 -8.15
CA ARG A 15 -12.01 -49.03 -6.69
C ARG A 15 -13.36 -48.99 -5.97
N TYR A 16 -14.39 -48.41 -6.60
CA TYR A 16 -15.72 -48.24 -6.03
C TYR A 16 -16.79 -48.80 -6.97
N PRO A 17 -16.98 -50.13 -7.02
CA PRO A 17 -17.91 -50.78 -7.93
C PRO A 17 -19.38 -50.56 -7.59
N TYR A 18 -19.69 -49.88 -6.52
CA TYR A 18 -21.08 -49.50 -6.17
C TYR A 18 -21.49 -48.28 -6.95
N LYS A 19 -22.66 -48.35 -7.61
CA LYS A 19 -23.26 -47.26 -8.37
C LYS A 19 -22.97 -45.92 -7.70
N LEU A 20 -22.06 -45.15 -8.29
CA LEU A 20 -21.91 -43.75 -7.98
C LEU A 20 -23.30 -43.15 -8.09
N GLU A 21 -23.85 -42.63 -6.99
CA GLU A 21 -25.12 -41.89 -7.04
C GLU A 21 -25.00 -40.89 -8.19
N ASP A 22 -26.07 -40.69 -8.96
CA ASP A 22 -26.12 -39.77 -10.11
C ASP A 22 -25.51 -38.39 -9.81
N LYS A 23 -25.53 -38.03 -8.55
CA LYS A 23 -24.93 -36.78 -8.03
C LYS A 23 -23.41 -36.76 -8.13
N PHE A 24 -22.73 -37.88 -7.90
CA PHE A 24 -21.26 -37.91 -7.97
C PHE A 24 -20.78 -37.99 -9.43
N ALA A 25 -21.49 -38.67 -10.29
CA ALA A 25 -21.21 -38.68 -11.73
C ALA A 25 -21.24 -37.27 -12.30
N ARG A 26 -22.24 -36.46 -11.92
CA ARG A 26 -22.32 -35.03 -12.31
C ARG A 26 -21.16 -34.17 -11.78
N ILE A 27 -20.67 -34.44 -10.56
CA ILE A 27 -19.50 -33.76 -10.01
C ILE A 27 -18.25 -34.06 -10.85
N VAL A 28 -18.03 -35.34 -11.22
CA VAL A 28 -16.90 -35.74 -12.03
C VAL A 28 -16.97 -35.16 -13.45
N GLU A 29 -18.16 -35.17 -14.07
CA GLU A 29 -18.39 -34.49 -15.35
C GLU A 29 -18.09 -32.99 -15.26
N ARG A 30 -18.55 -32.32 -14.20
CA ARG A 30 -18.30 -30.89 -13.99
C ARG A 30 -16.83 -30.58 -13.74
N ILE A 31 -16.09 -31.41 -13.01
CA ILE A 31 -14.64 -31.29 -12.86
C ILE A 31 -13.96 -31.41 -14.22
N ALA A 32 -14.40 -32.39 -15.07
CA ALA A 32 -13.84 -32.58 -16.38
C ALA A 32 -14.09 -31.39 -17.33
N GLU A 33 -15.29 -30.77 -17.26
CA GLU A 33 -15.63 -29.56 -18.02
C GLU A 33 -14.81 -28.34 -17.59
N LEU A 34 -14.55 -28.19 -16.29
CA LEU A 34 -13.86 -27.05 -15.72
C LEU A 34 -12.34 -27.24 -15.70
N TRP A 35 -11.79 -28.39 -16.08
CA TRP A 35 -10.38 -28.76 -15.87
C TRP A 35 -9.38 -27.73 -16.37
N ASP A 36 -9.65 -27.11 -17.50
CA ASP A 36 -8.80 -26.07 -18.09
C ASP A 36 -9.37 -24.64 -17.88
N ASN A 37 -10.36 -24.48 -16.99
CA ASN A 37 -11.04 -23.21 -16.72
C ASN A 37 -10.60 -22.63 -15.37
N ALA A 38 -10.47 -21.31 -15.30
CA ALA A 38 -10.10 -20.58 -14.06
C ALA A 38 -11.09 -20.78 -12.89
N GLN A 39 -12.31 -21.24 -13.18
CA GLN A 39 -13.34 -21.49 -12.16
C GLN A 39 -13.16 -22.82 -11.40
N ILE A 40 -12.24 -23.70 -11.82
CA ILE A 40 -12.07 -25.02 -11.20
C ILE A 40 -11.65 -24.94 -9.74
N ASP A 41 -10.79 -23.98 -9.37
CA ASP A 41 -10.32 -23.81 -8.00
C ASP A 41 -11.48 -23.45 -7.05
N SER A 42 -12.37 -22.54 -7.49
CA SER A 42 -13.59 -22.22 -6.76
C SER A 42 -14.51 -23.42 -6.62
N TYR A 43 -14.63 -24.23 -7.67
CA TYR A 43 -15.47 -25.41 -7.66
C TYR A 43 -14.92 -26.49 -6.71
N PHE A 44 -13.60 -26.72 -6.67
CA PHE A 44 -12.98 -27.60 -5.68
C PHE A 44 -13.21 -27.11 -4.24
N ALA A 45 -13.09 -25.80 -4.00
CA ALA A 45 -13.36 -25.21 -2.70
C ALA A 45 -14.83 -25.41 -2.27
N GLU A 46 -15.80 -25.19 -3.18
CA GLU A 46 -17.22 -25.42 -2.93
C GLU A 46 -17.54 -26.89 -2.63
N LEU A 47 -16.85 -27.84 -3.27
CA LEU A 47 -17.04 -29.26 -3.02
C LEU A 47 -16.54 -29.73 -1.65
N LEU A 48 -15.51 -29.06 -1.12
CA LEU A 48 -14.84 -29.47 0.12
C LEU A 48 -15.37 -28.73 1.35
N ILE A 49 -15.98 -27.54 1.17
CA ILE A 49 -16.44 -26.67 2.25
C ILE A 49 -17.84 -26.14 1.91
N ASP A 50 -18.80 -26.27 2.83
CA ASP A 50 -20.13 -25.69 2.66
C ASP A 50 -20.11 -24.16 2.89
N GLN A 51 -21.21 -23.47 2.56
CA GLN A 51 -21.36 -22.01 2.72
C GLN A 51 -21.22 -21.54 4.19
N ARG A 52 -21.16 -22.44 5.17
CA ARG A 52 -20.97 -22.16 6.60
C ARG A 52 -19.55 -22.51 7.08
N GLY A 53 -18.64 -22.91 6.15
CA GLY A 53 -17.27 -23.32 6.47
C GLY A 53 -17.13 -24.73 7.05
N ASN A 54 -18.22 -25.55 7.02
CA ASN A 54 -18.15 -26.92 7.45
C ASN A 54 -17.74 -27.83 6.29
N ARG A 55 -17.08 -28.95 6.58
CA ARG A 55 -16.77 -29.95 5.55
C ARG A 55 -18.08 -30.52 4.99
N VAL A 56 -18.19 -30.51 3.66
CA VAL A 56 -19.33 -31.10 2.97
C VAL A 56 -19.41 -32.59 3.32
N GLY A 57 -20.61 -33.09 3.61
CA GLY A 57 -20.86 -34.43 4.10
C GLY A 57 -20.67 -35.54 3.06
N PHE A 58 -19.55 -35.51 2.32
CA PHE A 58 -19.15 -36.65 1.50
C PHE A 58 -18.55 -37.74 2.37
N PRO A 59 -18.71 -39.05 1.96
CA PRO A 59 -17.93 -40.13 2.55
C PRO A 59 -16.43 -39.79 2.52
N PRO A 60 -15.65 -40.13 3.57
CA PRO A 60 -14.24 -39.74 3.69
C PRO A 60 -13.40 -40.12 2.48
N GLU A 61 -13.73 -41.27 1.82
CA GLU A 61 -13.05 -41.74 0.64
C GLU A 61 -13.26 -40.82 -0.57
N ILE A 62 -14.48 -40.32 -0.76
CA ILE A 62 -14.83 -39.39 -1.86
C ILE A 62 -14.20 -38.03 -1.62
N ALA A 63 -14.26 -37.51 -0.42
CA ALA A 63 -13.61 -36.25 -0.06
C ALA A 63 -12.09 -36.33 -0.31
N ARG A 64 -11.47 -37.45 0.02
CA ARG A 64 -10.05 -37.72 -0.26
C ARG A 64 -9.72 -37.71 -1.74
N GLU A 65 -10.54 -38.36 -2.57
CA GLU A 65 -10.29 -38.38 -4.03
C GLU A 65 -10.48 -37.00 -4.68
N ILE A 66 -11.49 -36.24 -4.27
CA ILE A 66 -11.66 -34.82 -4.72
C ILE A 66 -10.42 -33.98 -4.34
N PHE A 67 -9.91 -34.16 -3.13
CA PHE A 67 -8.71 -33.47 -2.67
C PHE A 67 -7.47 -33.88 -3.47
N LEU A 68 -7.29 -35.18 -3.78
CA LEU A 68 -6.20 -35.64 -4.62
C LEU A 68 -6.29 -35.12 -6.06
N LEU A 69 -7.50 -34.97 -6.61
CA LEU A 69 -7.72 -34.39 -7.93
C LEU A 69 -7.36 -32.89 -7.93
N SER A 70 -7.67 -32.17 -6.87
CA SER A 70 -7.29 -30.76 -6.72
C SER A 70 -5.77 -30.58 -6.68
N ILE A 71 -5.05 -31.43 -5.92
CA ILE A 71 -3.58 -31.41 -5.88
C ILE A 71 -3.00 -31.74 -7.28
N ALA A 72 -3.51 -32.79 -7.94
CA ALA A 72 -3.03 -33.17 -9.28
C ALA A 72 -3.27 -32.06 -10.32
N HIS A 73 -4.39 -31.34 -10.21
CA HIS A 73 -4.66 -30.18 -11.06
C HIS A 73 -3.62 -29.06 -10.81
N ASP A 74 -3.35 -28.75 -9.55
CA ASP A 74 -2.38 -27.72 -9.18
C ASP A 74 -0.96 -28.06 -9.66
N GLU A 75 -0.53 -29.32 -9.53
CA GLU A 75 0.75 -29.79 -10.04
C GLU A 75 0.86 -29.64 -11.57
N ILE A 76 -0.20 -30.02 -12.32
CA ILE A 76 -0.22 -29.89 -13.77
C ILE A 76 -0.22 -28.43 -14.20
N ARG A 77 -1.00 -27.59 -13.50
CA ARG A 77 -1.07 -26.13 -13.76
C ARG A 77 0.28 -25.48 -13.51
N ASN A 78 0.93 -25.81 -12.40
CA ASN A 78 2.25 -25.28 -12.08
C ASN A 78 3.30 -25.74 -13.09
N LYS A 79 3.29 -27.02 -13.48
CA LYS A 79 4.19 -27.53 -14.51
C LYS A 79 3.98 -26.86 -15.87
N ARG A 80 2.73 -26.60 -16.30
CA ARG A 80 2.43 -25.85 -17.51
C ARG A 80 2.89 -24.39 -17.41
N ARG A 81 2.78 -23.77 -16.23
CA ARG A 81 3.34 -22.42 -15.99
C ARG A 81 4.85 -22.40 -16.11
N GLU A 82 5.53 -23.39 -15.57
CA GLU A 82 6.99 -23.52 -15.70
C GLU A 82 7.42 -23.74 -17.16
N GLU A 83 6.71 -24.60 -17.91
CA GLU A 83 6.99 -24.87 -19.34
C GLU A 83 6.71 -23.66 -20.26
N THR A 84 5.81 -22.74 -19.86
CA THR A 84 5.46 -21.52 -20.63
C THR A 84 6.13 -20.25 -20.09
N ASP A 85 6.90 -20.36 -19.02
CA ASP A 85 7.53 -19.23 -18.38
C ASP A 85 8.83 -18.81 -19.09
N VAL A 86 8.68 -17.92 -20.05
CA VAL A 86 9.78 -17.32 -20.83
C VAL A 86 10.83 -16.65 -19.91
N TRP A 87 10.46 -16.33 -18.66
CA TRP A 87 11.32 -15.60 -17.70
C TRP A 87 11.92 -16.52 -16.63
N ALA A 88 11.73 -17.85 -16.70
CA ALA A 88 12.22 -18.80 -15.68
C ALA A 88 13.75 -18.70 -15.49
N GLU A 89 14.52 -18.67 -16.56
CA GLU A 89 15.98 -18.56 -16.50
C GLU A 89 16.44 -17.23 -15.89
N GLU A 90 15.75 -16.13 -16.22
CA GLU A 90 16.07 -14.81 -15.65
C GLU A 90 15.74 -14.75 -14.16
N ARG A 91 14.63 -15.40 -13.73
CA ARG A 91 14.27 -15.50 -12.31
C ARG A 91 15.29 -16.32 -11.53
N GLU A 92 15.70 -17.48 -12.05
CA GLU A 92 16.74 -18.29 -11.41
C GLU A 92 18.08 -17.57 -11.33
N ALA A 93 18.47 -16.85 -12.37
CA ALA A 93 19.68 -16.03 -12.36
C ALA A 93 19.59 -14.91 -11.31
N ALA A 94 18.44 -14.23 -11.20
CA ALA A 94 18.21 -13.21 -10.19
C ALA A 94 18.22 -13.80 -8.77
N GLN A 95 17.64 -15.00 -8.57
CA GLN A 95 17.67 -15.71 -7.30
C GLN A 95 19.10 -16.07 -6.90
N ARG A 96 19.90 -16.60 -7.80
CA ARG A 96 21.33 -16.87 -7.55
C ARG A 96 22.10 -15.62 -7.16
N ALA A 97 21.86 -14.49 -7.84
CA ALA A 97 22.48 -13.23 -7.50
C ALA A 97 22.08 -12.72 -6.10
N ILE A 98 20.82 -12.93 -5.67
CA ILE A 98 20.35 -12.63 -4.31
C ILE A 98 21.12 -13.46 -3.28
N ASP A 99 21.32 -14.76 -3.54
CA ASP A 99 22.02 -15.67 -2.64
C ASP A 99 23.53 -15.32 -2.56
N GLU A 100 24.16 -14.96 -3.68
CA GLU A 100 25.55 -14.48 -3.73
C GLU A 100 25.76 -13.20 -2.89
N LEU A 101 24.77 -12.31 -2.85
CA LEU A 101 24.77 -11.13 -1.99
C LEU A 101 24.45 -11.45 -0.52
N LYS A 102 24.32 -12.74 -0.17
CA LYS A 102 23.91 -13.22 1.16
C LYS A 102 22.57 -12.64 1.64
N MET A 103 21.71 -12.30 0.70
CA MET A 103 20.33 -11.92 0.96
C MET A 103 19.44 -13.15 0.83
N LYS A 104 18.33 -13.17 1.58
CA LYS A 104 17.31 -14.22 1.42
C LYS A 104 16.15 -13.68 0.60
N PHE A 105 15.50 -14.53 -0.16
CA PHE A 105 14.26 -14.19 -0.87
C PHE A 105 13.09 -14.08 0.11
N LEU A 106 13.10 -13.02 0.93
CA LEU A 106 12.11 -12.71 1.96
C LEU A 106 11.68 -11.25 1.85
N PRO A 107 10.40 -10.93 2.14
CA PRO A 107 9.91 -9.56 2.17
C PRO A 107 10.80 -8.60 2.99
N SER A 108 11.23 -9.02 4.16
CA SER A 108 12.10 -8.23 5.04
C SER A 108 13.43 -7.82 4.39
N HIS A 109 14.01 -8.65 3.51
CA HIS A 109 15.24 -8.33 2.80
C HIS A 109 15.00 -7.36 1.65
N MET A 110 13.87 -7.44 0.98
CA MET A 110 13.48 -6.44 -0.02
C MET A 110 13.21 -5.08 0.64
N LEU A 111 12.52 -5.03 1.78
CA LEU A 111 12.36 -3.78 2.54
C LEU A 111 13.71 -3.21 2.95
N LYS A 112 14.62 -4.05 3.47
CA LYS A 112 15.98 -3.63 3.81
C LYS A 112 16.78 -3.15 2.59
N ALA A 113 16.59 -3.75 1.42
CA ALA A 113 17.20 -3.27 0.18
C ALA A 113 16.66 -1.87 -0.20
N ALA A 114 15.40 -1.57 0.10
CA ALA A 114 14.80 -0.26 -0.15
C ALA A 114 15.35 0.85 0.76
N GLU A 115 16.01 0.52 1.88
CA GLU A 115 16.73 1.47 2.72
C GLU A 115 18.00 2.01 2.03
N SER A 116 18.57 1.23 1.11
CA SER A 116 19.76 1.62 0.35
C SER A 116 19.40 2.48 -0.86
N SER A 117 20.32 3.34 -1.27
CA SER A 117 20.15 4.14 -2.50
C SER A 117 20.47 3.35 -3.78
N ASP A 118 20.68 2.05 -3.68
CA ASP A 118 21.02 1.17 -4.79
C ASP A 118 19.77 0.44 -5.33
N PRO A 119 19.20 0.89 -6.47
CA PRO A 119 18.02 0.28 -7.04
C PRO A 119 18.28 -1.12 -7.61
N SER A 120 19.55 -1.50 -7.86
CA SER A 120 19.90 -2.80 -8.46
C SER A 120 19.45 -3.96 -7.57
N ARG A 121 19.54 -3.81 -6.25
CA ARG A 121 19.08 -4.83 -5.29
C ARG A 121 17.58 -5.05 -5.34
N ILE A 122 16.80 -3.97 -5.45
CA ILE A 122 15.34 -4.05 -5.63
C ILE A 122 15.00 -4.72 -6.96
N ALA A 123 15.73 -4.37 -8.03
CA ALA A 123 15.53 -4.97 -9.35
C ALA A 123 15.75 -6.49 -9.32
N LEU A 124 16.71 -7.00 -8.53
CA LEU A 124 16.93 -8.44 -8.36
C LEU A 124 15.71 -9.13 -7.73
N PHE A 125 15.14 -8.56 -6.64
CA PHE A 125 13.96 -9.13 -6.00
C PHE A 125 12.75 -9.15 -6.95
N ILE A 126 12.54 -8.07 -7.70
CA ILE A 126 11.45 -7.99 -8.69
C ILE A 126 11.65 -9.02 -9.82
N LYS A 127 12.86 -9.12 -10.37
CA LYS A 127 13.21 -10.12 -11.41
C LYS A 127 13.07 -11.56 -10.90
N ALA A 128 13.40 -11.80 -9.63
CA ALA A 128 13.21 -13.10 -9.00
C ALA A 128 11.72 -13.42 -8.70
N GLY A 129 10.79 -12.52 -9.06
CA GLY A 129 9.34 -12.74 -8.94
C GLY A 129 8.73 -12.30 -7.62
N MET A 130 9.44 -11.52 -6.80
CA MET A 130 8.84 -10.96 -5.58
C MET A 130 7.86 -9.85 -5.91
N ALA A 131 6.69 -9.86 -5.27
CA ALA A 131 5.71 -8.81 -5.42
C ALA A 131 6.29 -7.46 -4.98
N VAL A 132 6.02 -6.39 -5.76
CA VAL A 132 6.58 -5.05 -5.52
C VAL A 132 6.05 -4.41 -4.23
N ASP A 133 4.84 -4.78 -3.81
CA ASP A 133 4.15 -4.26 -2.61
C ASP A 133 4.15 -5.27 -1.44
N VAL A 134 5.24 -6.06 -1.29
CA VAL A 134 5.42 -6.88 -0.09
C VAL A 134 5.37 -6.01 1.16
N ARG A 135 4.94 -6.58 2.30
CA ARG A 135 4.70 -5.81 3.53
C ARG A 135 5.40 -6.44 4.72
N ASP A 136 5.82 -5.61 5.67
CA ASP A 136 6.24 -6.04 7.01
C ASP A 136 5.04 -6.09 7.97
N GLU A 137 5.31 -6.39 9.25
CA GLU A 137 4.30 -6.42 10.32
C GLU A 137 3.63 -5.06 10.58
N ARG A 138 4.25 -3.96 10.15
CA ARG A 138 3.70 -2.59 10.22
C ARG A 138 2.93 -2.21 8.96
N GLU A 139 2.73 -3.16 8.05
CA GLU A 139 2.16 -2.93 6.72
C GLU A 139 3.02 -1.99 5.84
N TRP A 140 4.30 -1.82 6.16
CA TRP A 140 5.20 -1.01 5.34
C TRP A 140 5.54 -1.71 4.04
N THR A 141 5.47 -0.96 2.93
CA THR A 141 5.91 -1.40 1.61
C THR A 141 7.33 -0.91 1.30
N PRO A 142 8.03 -1.52 0.32
CA PRO A 142 9.32 -1.02 -0.14
C PRO A 142 9.28 0.46 -0.56
N LEU A 143 8.16 0.92 -1.14
CA LEU A 143 7.96 2.33 -1.51
C LEU A 143 7.90 3.24 -0.28
N MET A 144 7.26 2.83 0.82
CA MET A 144 7.27 3.59 2.08
C MET A 144 8.67 3.68 2.66
N VAL A 145 9.43 2.58 2.63
CA VAL A 145 10.83 2.57 3.09
C VAL A 145 11.69 3.52 2.24
N ALA A 146 11.58 3.45 0.92
CA ALA A 146 12.29 4.35 0.01
C ALA A 146 11.90 5.82 0.25
N ALA A 147 10.61 6.10 0.48
CA ALA A 147 10.11 7.44 0.76
C ALA A 147 10.61 7.98 2.12
N PHE A 148 10.65 7.14 3.14
CA PHE A 148 11.16 7.48 4.47
C PHE A 148 12.66 7.76 4.48
N ASN A 149 13.44 7.12 3.59
CA ASN A 149 14.89 7.28 3.47
C ASN A 149 15.32 8.25 2.36
N GLY A 150 14.38 8.82 1.58
CA GLY A 150 14.66 9.75 0.51
C GLY A 150 15.28 9.12 -0.75
N ASN A 151 15.14 7.81 -0.92
CA ASN A 151 15.74 7.06 -2.01
C ASN A 151 14.92 7.20 -3.30
N GLU A 152 15.04 8.34 -3.98
CA GLU A 152 14.26 8.65 -5.19
C GLU A 152 14.45 7.60 -6.29
N ALA A 153 15.67 7.13 -6.54
CA ALA A 153 15.95 6.14 -7.58
C ALA A 153 15.21 4.82 -7.31
N VAL A 154 15.21 4.36 -6.06
CA VAL A 154 14.47 3.17 -5.62
C VAL A 154 12.96 3.41 -5.72
N ALA A 155 12.46 4.56 -5.24
CA ALA A 155 11.05 4.90 -5.35
C ALA A 155 10.58 4.93 -6.82
N ARG A 156 11.36 5.52 -7.70
CA ARG A 156 11.10 5.56 -9.15
C ARG A 156 11.04 4.16 -9.76
N LEU A 157 12.00 3.30 -9.43
CA LEU A 157 12.03 1.91 -9.89
C LEU A 157 10.77 1.15 -9.42
N LEU A 158 10.45 1.22 -8.14
CA LEU A 158 9.26 0.56 -7.57
C LEU A 158 7.98 1.02 -8.25
N ILE A 159 7.80 2.33 -8.44
CA ILE A 159 6.63 2.90 -9.12
C ILE A 159 6.55 2.45 -10.58
N THR A 160 7.68 2.38 -11.28
CA THR A 160 7.73 1.89 -12.67
C THR A 160 7.29 0.43 -12.78
N HIS A 161 7.52 -0.37 -11.74
CA HIS A 161 7.07 -1.77 -11.65
C HIS A 161 5.69 -1.93 -10.99
N GLY A 162 4.93 -0.85 -10.88
CA GLY A 162 3.53 -0.90 -10.45
C GLY A 162 3.32 -0.84 -8.94
N ALA A 163 4.29 -0.34 -8.15
CA ALA A 163 4.09 -0.14 -6.72
C ALA A 163 2.90 0.79 -6.46
N ASN A 164 2.06 0.41 -5.50
CA ASN A 164 0.90 1.19 -5.11
C ASN A 164 1.32 2.45 -4.33
N VAL A 165 1.27 3.60 -5.01
CA VAL A 165 1.59 4.91 -4.41
C VAL A 165 0.61 5.31 -3.30
N GLN A 166 -0.59 4.71 -3.26
CA GLN A 166 -1.62 4.94 -2.24
C GLN A 166 -1.57 3.94 -1.09
N ALA A 167 -0.58 3.03 -1.06
CA ALA A 167 -0.46 2.06 0.02
C ALA A 167 -0.48 2.75 1.39
N ARG A 168 -1.13 2.11 2.36
CA ARG A 168 -1.24 2.61 3.74
C ARG A 168 -0.65 1.61 4.70
N ASP A 169 0.08 2.10 5.70
CA ASP A 169 0.55 1.30 6.82
C ASP A 169 -0.54 1.12 7.90
N VAL A 170 -0.23 0.43 8.98
CA VAL A 170 -1.16 0.22 10.11
C VAL A 170 -1.69 1.53 10.72
N GLY A 171 -0.95 2.63 10.62
CA GLY A 171 -1.36 3.97 11.06
C GLY A 171 -2.15 4.74 10.01
N GLY A 172 -2.34 4.17 8.82
CA GLY A 172 -2.98 4.82 7.67
C GLY A 172 -2.06 5.84 6.96
N TYR A 173 -0.76 5.86 7.26
CA TYR A 173 0.19 6.75 6.59
C TYR A 173 0.59 6.20 5.23
N THR A 174 0.67 7.09 4.24
CA THR A 174 1.10 6.77 2.87
C THR A 174 2.59 7.11 2.67
N PRO A 175 3.22 6.68 1.55
CA PRO A 175 4.58 7.11 1.20
C PRO A 175 4.77 8.63 1.23
N LEU A 176 3.72 9.40 0.85
CA LEU A 176 3.77 10.87 0.88
C LEU A 176 3.92 11.43 2.30
N HIS A 177 3.21 10.86 3.27
CA HIS A 177 3.34 11.24 4.67
C HIS A 177 4.77 11.04 5.19
N TRP A 178 5.37 9.88 4.85
CA TRP A 178 6.72 9.54 5.30
C TRP A 178 7.78 10.42 4.65
N ALA A 179 7.67 10.69 3.34
CA ALA A 179 8.56 11.63 2.65
C ALA A 179 8.44 13.06 3.21
N ALA A 180 7.20 13.52 3.50
CA ALA A 180 6.91 14.83 4.05
C ALA A 180 7.46 14.99 5.47
N LEU A 181 7.33 13.98 6.32
CA LEU A 181 7.89 13.96 7.67
C LEU A 181 9.42 14.09 7.67
N LYS A 182 10.08 13.45 6.68
CA LYS A 182 11.54 13.35 6.61
C LYS A 182 12.21 14.48 5.80
N GLY A 183 11.46 15.23 5.02
CA GLY A 183 12.00 16.38 4.29
C GLY A 183 12.52 16.06 2.89
N PHE A 184 12.10 14.98 2.25
CA PHE A 184 12.64 14.53 0.95
C PHE A 184 11.83 15.09 -0.23
N GLU A 185 12.17 16.28 -0.67
CA GLU A 185 11.46 17.01 -1.72
C GLU A 185 11.44 16.27 -3.05
N SER A 186 12.54 15.62 -3.46
CA SER A 186 12.59 14.88 -4.72
C SER A 186 11.57 13.73 -4.77
N VAL A 187 11.43 13.01 -3.65
CA VAL A 187 10.44 11.93 -3.53
C VAL A 187 9.02 12.49 -3.50
N ILE A 188 8.78 13.61 -2.80
CA ILE A 188 7.48 14.30 -2.78
C ILE A 188 7.04 14.67 -4.20
N ARG A 189 7.91 15.35 -4.97
CA ARG A 189 7.62 15.73 -6.36
C ARG A 189 7.38 14.51 -7.26
N LEU A 190 8.14 13.45 -7.06
CA LEU A 190 7.93 12.18 -7.78
C LEU A 190 6.53 11.61 -7.47
N LEU A 191 6.14 11.48 -6.19
CA LEU A 191 4.84 10.94 -5.78
C LEU A 191 3.69 11.80 -6.30
N ILE A 192 3.79 13.13 -6.22
CA ILE A 192 2.79 14.06 -6.77
C ILE A 192 2.65 13.85 -8.28
N SER A 193 3.76 13.73 -9.03
CA SER A 193 3.73 13.50 -10.49
C SER A 193 3.08 12.17 -10.89
N LYS A 194 2.99 11.23 -9.96
CA LYS A 194 2.38 9.90 -10.16
C LYS A 194 0.93 9.81 -9.67
N GLY A 195 0.33 10.95 -9.37
CA GLY A 195 -1.09 11.04 -9.06
C GLY A 195 -1.45 10.54 -7.67
N ILE A 196 -0.55 10.70 -6.69
CA ILE A 196 -0.90 10.35 -5.31
C ILE A 196 -2.09 11.19 -4.84
N GLU A 197 -2.99 10.56 -4.07
CA GLU A 197 -4.15 11.22 -3.50
C GLU A 197 -3.69 12.33 -2.54
N ARG A 198 -4.11 13.57 -2.86
CA ARG A 198 -3.83 14.74 -2.04
C ARG A 198 -4.78 14.79 -0.84
N ASN A 199 -4.36 15.47 0.20
CA ASN A 199 -5.14 15.57 1.46
C ASN A 199 -5.47 14.22 2.10
N SER A 200 -4.78 13.15 1.70
CA SER A 200 -4.93 11.83 2.29
C SER A 200 -4.72 11.91 3.80
N ARG A 201 -5.61 11.32 4.58
CA ARG A 201 -5.57 11.36 6.05
C ARG A 201 -5.11 10.02 6.61
N SER A 202 -4.20 10.04 7.56
CA SER A 202 -3.90 8.87 8.40
C SER A 202 -5.09 8.51 9.30
N ASN A 203 -5.00 7.40 10.01
CA ASN A 203 -6.03 6.99 10.99
C ASN A 203 -6.21 8.01 12.14
N PHE A 204 -5.24 8.91 12.33
CA PHE A 204 -5.29 10.01 13.30
C PHE A 204 -5.65 11.35 12.66
N GLY A 205 -6.09 11.34 11.41
CA GLY A 205 -6.46 12.54 10.66
C GLY A 205 -5.28 13.39 10.16
N TRP A 206 -4.03 12.94 10.28
CA TRP A 206 -2.86 13.67 9.80
C TRP A 206 -2.77 13.66 8.29
N THR A 207 -2.37 14.78 7.71
CA THR A 207 -2.02 14.90 6.29
C THR A 207 -0.51 15.07 6.11
N ALA A 208 -0.01 14.85 4.88
CA ALA A 208 1.39 15.10 4.55
C ALA A 208 1.81 16.57 4.82
N LEU A 209 0.90 17.52 4.54
CA LEU A 209 1.12 18.94 4.83
C LEU A 209 1.32 19.20 6.33
N MET A 210 0.55 18.53 7.21
CA MET A 210 0.74 18.64 8.67
C MET A 210 2.09 18.05 9.10
N GLN A 211 2.53 16.95 8.50
CA GLN A 211 3.85 16.36 8.79
C GLN A 211 4.99 17.32 8.42
N ALA A 212 4.95 17.88 7.19
CA ALA A 212 5.93 18.84 6.72
C ALA A 212 5.96 20.13 7.59
N ALA A 213 4.76 20.65 7.95
CA ALA A 213 4.63 21.82 8.80
C ALA A 213 5.15 21.60 10.22
N THR A 214 4.98 20.39 10.78
CA THR A 214 5.52 20.03 12.10
C THR A 214 7.04 20.06 12.14
N LYS A 215 7.68 19.77 11.01
CA LYS A 215 9.14 19.72 10.88
C LYS A 215 9.76 20.99 10.27
N GLY A 216 8.93 21.96 9.84
CA GLY A 216 9.39 23.17 9.21
C GLY A 216 10.02 23.00 7.83
N HIS A 217 9.62 21.93 7.10
CA HIS A 217 10.12 21.67 5.76
C HIS A 217 9.44 22.58 4.73
N ILE A 218 9.86 23.86 4.69
CA ILE A 218 9.22 24.93 3.91
C ILE A 218 9.08 24.59 2.43
N SER A 219 10.12 24.02 1.79
CA SER A 219 10.08 23.64 0.38
C SER A 219 9.01 22.58 0.09
N ILE A 220 8.79 21.66 1.03
CA ILE A 220 7.77 20.61 0.92
C ILE A 220 6.39 21.18 1.15
N VAL A 221 6.24 22.05 2.17
CA VAL A 221 4.98 22.77 2.41
C VAL A 221 4.58 23.52 1.13
N GLY A 222 5.52 24.24 0.50
CA GLY A 222 5.27 24.90 -0.78
C GLY A 222 4.85 23.93 -1.87
N ALA A 223 5.60 22.84 -2.08
CA ALA A 223 5.29 21.86 -3.11
C ALA A 223 3.92 21.19 -2.94
N LEU A 224 3.51 20.91 -1.68
CA LEU A 224 2.19 20.32 -1.39
C LEU A 224 1.06 21.34 -1.63
N LEU A 225 1.25 22.61 -1.22
CA LEU A 225 0.28 23.69 -1.47
C LEU A 225 0.14 23.97 -2.98
N ASP A 226 1.24 24.02 -3.72
CA ASP A 226 1.25 24.21 -5.18
C ASP A 226 0.54 23.04 -5.90
N ALA A 227 0.66 21.84 -5.34
CA ALA A 227 -0.07 20.66 -5.82
C ALA A 227 -1.58 20.72 -5.48
N GLY A 228 -2.02 21.65 -4.64
CA GLY A 228 -3.41 21.89 -4.26
C GLY A 228 -3.83 21.19 -2.98
N ASP A 229 -2.91 20.93 -2.05
CA ASP A 229 -3.28 20.48 -0.71
C ASP A 229 -4.01 21.62 0.03
N ASP A 230 -5.07 21.26 0.77
CA ASP A 230 -5.87 22.22 1.53
C ASP A 230 -5.21 22.54 2.88
N PRO A 231 -4.73 23.79 3.11
CA PRO A 231 -4.12 24.20 4.37
C PRO A 231 -5.10 24.26 5.55
N LYS A 232 -6.42 24.12 5.29
CA LYS A 232 -7.46 24.16 6.31
C LYS A 232 -7.82 22.79 6.88
N MET A 233 -7.29 21.71 6.29
CA MET A 233 -7.51 20.36 6.81
C MET A 233 -7.12 20.29 8.28
N ALA A 234 -7.95 19.61 9.07
CA ALA A 234 -7.75 19.44 10.50
C ALA A 234 -7.84 17.97 10.88
N THR A 235 -7.12 17.57 11.92
CA THR A 235 -7.29 16.27 12.60
C THR A 235 -8.68 16.24 13.29
N GLU A 236 -9.08 15.08 13.82
CA GLU A 236 -10.37 14.94 14.50
C GLU A 236 -10.49 15.85 15.74
N ASP A 237 -9.37 16.10 16.42
CA ASP A 237 -9.26 17.01 17.56
C ASP A 237 -9.07 18.50 17.16
N GLY A 238 -8.98 18.79 15.85
CA GLY A 238 -8.93 20.16 15.32
C GLY A 238 -7.54 20.71 15.06
N TRP A 239 -6.45 19.92 15.16
CA TRP A 239 -5.11 20.37 14.77
C TRP A 239 -5.02 20.59 13.26
N THR A 240 -4.50 21.74 12.83
CA THR A 240 -4.18 22.05 11.43
C THR A 240 -2.67 22.13 11.22
N ALA A 241 -2.23 22.19 9.97
CA ALA A 241 -0.82 22.44 9.63
C ALA A 241 -0.29 23.73 10.31
N LEU A 242 -1.12 24.78 10.35
CA LEU A 242 -0.75 26.06 11.00
C LEU A 242 -0.57 25.91 12.51
N HIS A 243 -1.42 25.17 13.21
CA HIS A 243 -1.20 24.87 14.63
C HIS A 243 0.16 24.18 14.86
N LYS A 244 0.50 23.21 13.99
CA LYS A 244 1.76 22.46 14.11
C LYS A 244 2.98 23.33 13.84
N ALA A 245 2.94 24.20 12.82
CA ALA A 245 4.02 25.14 12.53
C ALA A 245 4.23 26.14 13.67
N VAL A 246 3.14 26.70 14.24
CA VAL A 246 3.21 27.63 15.38
C VAL A 246 3.76 26.94 16.63
N ALA A 247 3.25 25.73 16.97
CA ALA A 247 3.71 25.00 18.15
C ALA A 247 5.19 24.62 18.10
N ASN A 248 5.78 24.54 16.90
CA ASN A 248 7.20 24.20 16.68
C ASN A 248 8.06 25.42 16.25
N HIS A 249 7.54 26.65 16.31
CA HIS A 249 8.25 27.90 15.99
C HIS A 249 8.81 27.97 14.55
N HIS A 250 8.12 27.40 13.55
CA HIS A 250 8.53 27.45 12.15
C HIS A 250 7.94 28.66 11.43
N ILE A 251 8.57 29.87 11.63
CA ILE A 251 8.05 31.16 11.22
C ILE A 251 7.77 31.25 9.73
N GLU A 252 8.72 30.85 8.87
CA GLU A 252 8.57 30.88 7.41
C GLU A 252 7.45 29.96 6.94
N THR A 253 7.30 28.82 7.60
CA THR A 253 6.20 27.87 7.34
C THR A 253 4.85 28.48 7.73
N VAL A 254 4.79 29.22 8.84
CA VAL A 254 3.58 29.95 9.27
C VAL A 254 3.19 30.98 8.23
N GLU A 255 4.14 31.81 7.75
CA GLU A 255 3.88 32.80 6.69
C GLU A 255 3.34 32.15 5.42
N LEU A 256 3.98 31.07 4.96
CA LEU A 256 3.57 30.34 3.76
C LEU A 256 2.15 29.76 3.91
N LEU A 257 1.84 29.15 5.04
CA LEU A 257 0.50 28.62 5.31
C LEU A 257 -0.57 29.70 5.39
N LEU A 258 -0.26 30.85 6.00
CA LEU A 258 -1.17 32.01 6.06
C LEU A 258 -1.45 32.57 4.67
N SER A 259 -0.43 32.71 3.82
CA SER A 259 -0.58 33.18 2.44
C SER A 259 -1.42 32.20 1.60
N ALA A 260 -1.33 30.92 1.88
CA ALA A 260 -2.16 29.88 1.25
C ALA A 260 -3.58 29.80 1.83
N GLY A 261 -3.95 30.65 2.79
CA GLY A 261 -5.29 30.74 3.32
C GLY A 261 -5.56 29.88 4.56
N ALA A 262 -4.54 29.42 5.28
CA ALA A 262 -4.72 28.81 6.60
C ALA A 262 -5.34 29.81 7.60
N SER A 263 -6.11 29.31 8.56
CA SER A 263 -6.80 30.16 9.52
C SER A 263 -6.04 30.25 10.85
N ALA A 264 -5.59 31.45 11.21
CA ALA A 264 -4.99 31.73 12.52
C ALA A 264 -5.99 31.58 13.69
N LEU A 265 -7.28 31.47 13.39
CA LEU A 265 -8.38 31.32 14.34
C LEU A 265 -9.04 29.92 14.25
N ALA A 266 -8.46 28.96 13.53
CA ALA A 266 -8.93 27.57 13.54
C ALA A 266 -8.92 27.06 14.98
N ARG A 267 -9.94 26.30 15.37
CA ARG A 267 -10.11 25.86 16.77
C ARG A 267 -9.77 24.38 16.92
N HIS A 268 -8.91 24.10 17.87
CA HIS A 268 -8.73 22.77 18.45
C HIS A 268 -9.87 22.48 19.47
N GLN A 269 -10.07 21.23 19.84
CA GLN A 269 -11.15 20.82 20.76
C GLN A 269 -11.09 21.49 22.15
N ASP A 270 -9.88 21.79 22.66
CA ASP A 270 -9.69 22.51 23.92
C ASP A 270 -9.93 24.04 23.79
N GLY A 271 -10.32 24.50 22.59
CA GLY A 271 -10.55 25.91 22.28
C GLY A 271 -9.30 26.68 21.88
N SER A 272 -8.11 26.06 21.92
CA SER A 272 -6.87 26.72 21.47
C SER A 272 -6.90 26.99 19.96
N THR A 273 -6.23 28.07 19.57
CA THR A 273 -6.04 28.49 18.18
C THR A 273 -4.56 28.71 17.91
N PRO A 274 -4.09 28.70 16.64
CA PRO A 274 -2.71 29.10 16.35
C PRO A 274 -2.29 30.40 17.02
N LEU A 275 -3.17 31.39 17.01
CA LEU A 275 -2.89 32.70 17.67
C LEU A 275 -2.77 32.55 19.20
N SER A 276 -3.67 31.79 19.85
CA SER A 276 -3.58 31.60 21.30
C SER A 276 -2.37 30.78 21.73
N LEU A 277 -1.93 29.81 20.89
CA LEU A 277 -0.68 29.05 21.12
C LEU A 277 0.55 29.99 21.09
N ALA A 278 0.66 30.88 20.08
CA ALA A 278 1.72 31.86 20.01
C ALA A 278 1.71 32.81 21.21
N GLN A 279 0.52 33.24 21.67
CA GLN A 279 0.34 34.08 22.86
C GLN A 279 0.79 33.38 24.15
N ALA A 280 0.42 32.09 24.32
CA ALA A 280 0.85 31.29 25.45
C ALA A 280 2.38 31.07 25.46
N GLY A 281 3.00 30.90 24.29
CA GLY A 281 4.45 30.83 24.10
C GLY A 281 5.18 32.19 24.24
N ARG A 282 4.42 33.30 24.34
CA ARG A 282 4.95 34.69 24.39
C ARG A 282 5.83 35.04 23.18
N ASP A 283 5.60 34.40 22.05
CA ASP A 283 6.33 34.65 20.80
C ASP A 283 5.74 35.85 20.06
N GLN A 284 6.38 37.00 20.25
CA GLN A 284 5.88 38.28 19.70
C GLN A 284 5.94 38.29 18.17
N GLU A 285 6.91 37.60 17.56
CA GLU A 285 7.05 37.55 16.11
C GLU A 285 5.90 36.75 15.49
N LEU A 286 5.65 35.54 16.00
CA LEU A 286 4.51 34.71 15.56
C LEU A 286 3.17 35.42 15.80
N ILE A 287 3.00 36.10 16.96
CA ILE A 287 1.77 36.84 17.25
C ILE A 287 1.53 37.91 16.19
N ASN A 288 2.55 38.69 15.83
CA ASN A 288 2.45 39.72 14.81
C ASN A 288 2.09 39.15 13.44
N LYS A 289 2.81 38.10 12.99
CA LYS A 289 2.53 37.40 11.70
C LYS A 289 1.10 36.86 11.63
N LEU A 290 0.63 36.21 12.69
CA LEU A 290 -0.74 35.66 12.76
C LEU A 290 -1.80 36.79 12.76
N ARG A 291 -1.58 37.89 13.45
CA ARG A 291 -2.49 39.05 13.43
C ARG A 291 -2.54 39.72 12.05
N ASP A 292 -1.42 39.87 11.38
CA ASP A 292 -1.36 40.44 10.04
C ASP A 292 -2.06 39.51 9.02
N GLY A 293 -1.91 38.17 9.12
CA GLY A 293 -2.67 37.20 8.34
C GLY A 293 -4.19 37.34 8.55
N ILE A 294 -4.65 37.61 9.78
CA ILE A 294 -6.06 37.88 10.08
C ILE A 294 -6.54 39.14 9.38
N LYS A 295 -5.78 40.27 9.49
CA LYS A 295 -6.14 41.56 8.87
C LYS A 295 -6.26 41.42 7.34
N THR A 296 -5.26 40.80 6.71
CA THR A 296 -5.24 40.60 5.26
C THR A 296 -6.49 39.82 4.78
N ARG A 297 -6.88 38.81 5.52
CA ARG A 297 -8.05 37.97 5.19
C ARG A 297 -9.38 38.74 5.36
N MET A 298 -9.48 39.58 6.40
CA MET A 298 -10.65 40.45 6.61
C MET A 298 -10.77 41.49 5.50
N SER A 299 -9.66 42.07 5.03
CA SER A 299 -9.65 43.03 3.93
C SER A 299 -10.08 42.38 2.60
N GLN A 300 -9.65 41.13 2.31
CA GLN A 300 -10.04 40.39 1.13
C GLN A 300 -11.54 40.00 1.13
N SER A 301 -12.10 39.65 2.28
CA SER A 301 -13.54 39.33 2.38
C SER A 301 -14.45 40.55 2.17
N LEU A 302 -13.96 41.76 2.50
CA LEU A 302 -14.70 43.00 2.28
C LEU A 302 -14.62 43.53 0.83
N SER A 303 -13.63 43.06 0.03
CA SER A 303 -13.46 43.45 -1.37
C SER A 303 -14.21 42.55 -2.35
N THR A 304 -14.74 41.40 -1.89
CA THR A 304 -15.49 40.44 -2.70
C THR A 304 -17.00 40.41 -2.41
N SER A 305 -17.45 41.26 -1.48
CA SER A 305 -18.86 41.51 -1.17
C SER A 305 -19.30 42.88 -1.77
#